data_bf5282a9ab14b16de190e10af9e5554c
#
_entry.id   bf5282a9ab14b16de190e10af9e5554c
#
_cell.length_a   1.000
_cell.length_b   1.000
_cell.length_c   1.000
_cell.angle_alpha   90.00
_cell.angle_beta   90.00
_cell.angle_gamma   90.00
#
_symmetry.space_group_name_H-M   'P 1'
#
loop_
_entity.id
_entity.type
_entity.pdbx_description
1 polymer ?
#
loop_
_entity_poly.entity_id
_entity_poly.type
_entity_poly.pdbx_seq_one_letter_code
_entity_poly.pdbx_strand_id
1 'polypeptide(L)'
;MTTADGIVRGRRVGDMLAWRGIPFAAPPVGPLRLRAPQPTEPWTGIRDAGDFGAAAPQHPRGVTLRPGKRQPMSEDCLTLNVLTPAAPSAAPRPVMVFVHGGAFVMGTTALGIYHGNRLARRGDVVYVSVNYRLGPLGFLDFTEFSTPERTFDSNLGLRDQVAALRWVQRNIAAFGGDPDNVTLFGESAGATSVTTLMATPAARGLFARAIAESSAPVLVNDGHRARRWAREFMPLLGCDDPAEAARALDAAAPVELGRAGNRLGARVLAETPGLHPFGPVVDGEFLPEDPLTSFRAGRAHPVPMIIGTNAREGTLFPRMLDALPTDAARIDTMFGLTDPEAQARVVGAYAGYPDPAAAIDLGGDITFWKPSVEIAEAHSMHAPTYNYRFDYAPRLMHWAGLGATHAFEMFAVFGYGDSAAGRALTAPGGRRGLRAVTDRVQENWISFARGGVPAPWWPRYDVDHRRTLIFDVPTRVERDPGRDRRIAWTGYAGYRDEGSAAESLP
;
A
#
# COMPACT_ATOMS: atom_id res chain seq x y z
N MET A 1 17.36 -3.95 -23.78
CA MET A 1 18.16 -3.30 -22.71
C MET A 1 18.94 -4.37 -21.98
N THR A 2 20.19 -4.09 -21.64
CA THR A 2 21.03 -5.01 -20.86
C THR A 2 20.86 -4.67 -19.38
N THR A 3 20.48 -5.65 -18.59
CA THR A 3 20.41 -5.58 -17.12
C THR A 3 21.56 -6.40 -16.52
N ALA A 4 21.75 -6.31 -15.20
CA ALA A 4 22.73 -7.13 -14.50
C ALA A 4 22.45 -8.64 -14.63
N ASP A 5 21.17 -9.01 -14.84
CA ASP A 5 20.73 -10.40 -14.88
C ASP A 5 20.64 -10.97 -16.31
N GLY A 6 20.65 -10.10 -17.37
CA GLY A 6 20.56 -10.50 -18.77
C GLY A 6 19.90 -9.47 -19.66
N ILE A 7 19.69 -9.80 -20.94
CA ILE A 7 19.11 -8.89 -21.92
C ILE A 7 17.57 -9.02 -21.91
N VAL A 8 16.86 -7.87 -21.86
CA VAL A 8 15.40 -7.80 -21.97
C VAL A 8 14.97 -7.00 -23.20
N ARG A 9 13.96 -7.50 -23.92
CA ARG A 9 13.35 -6.84 -25.08
C ARG A 9 11.97 -6.31 -24.71
N GLY A 10 11.85 -4.98 -24.61
CA GLY A 10 10.56 -4.29 -24.42
C GLY A 10 9.85 -3.97 -25.72
N ARG A 11 8.77 -3.22 -25.60
CA ARG A 11 7.94 -2.74 -26.72
C ARG A 11 7.80 -1.22 -26.70
N ARG A 12 7.64 -0.65 -27.88
CA ARG A 12 7.23 0.76 -28.01
C ARG A 12 5.70 0.86 -27.89
N VAL A 13 5.23 1.74 -27.02
CA VAL A 13 3.80 2.01 -26.77
C VAL A 13 3.56 3.51 -26.98
N GLY A 14 3.24 3.90 -28.21
CA GLY A 14 3.16 5.30 -28.59
C GLY A 14 4.54 5.98 -28.50
N ASP A 15 4.62 7.02 -27.69
CA ASP A 15 5.84 7.78 -27.39
C ASP A 15 6.60 7.26 -26.15
N MET A 16 6.22 6.09 -25.63
CA MET A 16 6.86 5.45 -24.49
C MET A 16 7.56 4.14 -24.90
N LEU A 17 8.57 3.76 -24.14
CA LEU A 17 9.19 2.44 -24.15
C LEU A 17 8.76 1.69 -22.89
N ALA A 18 8.29 0.47 -23.02
CA ALA A 18 7.79 -0.35 -21.93
C ALA A 18 8.47 -1.73 -21.91
N TRP A 19 8.91 -2.13 -20.75
CA TRP A 19 9.35 -3.48 -20.41
C TRP A 19 8.47 -3.99 -19.29
N ARG A 20 7.89 -5.17 -19.44
CA ARG A 20 6.91 -5.74 -18.51
C ARG A 20 7.29 -7.15 -18.14
N GLY A 21 6.96 -7.56 -16.92
CA GLY A 21 7.24 -8.92 -16.45
C GLY A 21 8.73 -9.22 -16.33
N ILE A 22 9.58 -8.22 -16.01
CA ILE A 22 11.00 -8.44 -15.74
C ILE A 22 11.12 -9.10 -14.35
N PRO A 23 11.71 -10.29 -14.21
CA PRO A 23 11.93 -10.90 -12.91
C PRO A 23 12.97 -10.10 -12.13
N PHE A 24 12.68 -9.82 -10.86
CA PHE A 24 13.62 -9.18 -9.94
C PHE A 24 14.13 -10.14 -8.86
N ALA A 25 13.52 -11.32 -8.77
CA ALA A 25 13.91 -12.42 -7.90
C ALA A 25 13.60 -13.76 -8.56
N ALA A 26 14.20 -14.84 -8.05
CA ALA A 26 13.88 -16.19 -8.46
C ALA A 26 12.41 -16.53 -8.14
N PRO A 27 11.74 -17.37 -8.94
CA PRO A 27 10.38 -17.82 -8.66
C PRO A 27 10.27 -18.42 -7.25
N PRO A 28 9.38 -17.92 -6.38
CA PRO A 28 9.22 -18.42 -5.01
C PRO A 28 8.36 -19.70 -4.96
N VAL A 29 8.83 -20.74 -5.64
CA VAL A 29 8.17 -22.04 -5.79
C VAL A 29 8.99 -23.18 -5.20
N GLY A 30 8.35 -24.31 -4.89
CA GLY A 30 9.04 -25.49 -4.34
C GLY A 30 9.83 -25.14 -3.07
N PRO A 31 11.15 -25.41 -3.02
CA PRO A 31 11.97 -25.09 -1.84
C PRO A 31 12.04 -23.62 -1.47
N LEU A 32 11.74 -22.71 -2.42
CA LEU A 32 11.71 -21.26 -2.22
C LEU A 32 10.33 -20.72 -1.80
N ARG A 33 9.29 -21.56 -1.82
CA ARG A 33 7.97 -21.16 -1.30
C ARG A 33 8.10 -20.77 0.17
N LEU A 34 7.46 -19.68 0.60
CA LEU A 34 7.51 -19.16 1.97
C LEU A 34 8.94 -18.83 2.48
N ARG A 35 9.89 -18.61 1.55
CA ARG A 35 11.24 -18.13 1.86
C ARG A 35 11.42 -16.68 1.37
N ALA A 36 12.37 -15.99 1.99
CA ALA A 36 12.83 -14.68 1.51
C ALA A 36 13.22 -14.75 0.03
N PRO A 37 12.93 -13.70 -0.78
CA PRO A 37 13.24 -13.72 -2.21
C PRO A 37 14.74 -13.91 -2.44
N GLN A 38 15.07 -14.80 -3.39
CA GLN A 38 16.45 -15.09 -3.78
C GLN A 38 16.77 -14.35 -5.10
N PRO A 39 18.03 -14.01 -5.36
CA PRO A 39 18.43 -13.43 -6.64
C PRO A 39 17.98 -14.31 -7.81
N THR A 40 17.63 -13.67 -8.93
CA THR A 40 17.43 -14.40 -10.19
C THR A 40 18.72 -15.02 -10.68
N GLU A 41 18.64 -16.20 -11.30
CA GLU A 41 19.77 -16.71 -12.08
C GLU A 41 19.93 -15.86 -13.34
N PRO A 42 21.15 -15.39 -13.66
CA PRO A 42 21.40 -14.70 -14.91
C PRO A 42 21.04 -15.58 -16.12
N TRP A 43 20.41 -14.97 -17.13
CA TRP A 43 20.02 -15.70 -18.33
C TRP A 43 20.85 -15.30 -19.55
N THR A 44 21.02 -16.27 -20.44
CA THR A 44 21.62 -16.06 -21.76
C THR A 44 20.54 -15.74 -22.80
N GLY A 45 20.91 -15.00 -23.85
CA GLY A 45 19.97 -14.61 -24.93
C GLY A 45 19.08 -13.43 -24.51
N ILE A 46 17.99 -13.25 -25.24
CA ILE A 46 17.07 -12.13 -25.10
C ILE A 46 15.74 -12.62 -24.50
N ARG A 47 15.40 -12.14 -23.33
CA ARG A 47 14.09 -12.38 -22.69
C ARG A 47 13.06 -11.38 -23.21
N ASP A 48 11.91 -11.87 -23.68
CA ASP A 48 10.80 -10.99 -24.06
C ASP A 48 10.14 -10.41 -22.80
N ALA A 49 10.11 -9.09 -22.73
CA ALA A 49 9.49 -8.29 -21.67
C ALA A 49 8.35 -7.41 -22.25
N GLY A 50 7.60 -7.93 -23.20
CA GLY A 50 6.50 -7.20 -23.84
C GLY A 50 5.19 -7.22 -23.08
N ASP A 51 4.93 -8.26 -22.29
CA ASP A 51 3.68 -8.48 -21.58
C ASP A 51 3.89 -8.54 -20.06
N PHE A 52 2.84 -8.18 -19.30
CA PHE A 52 2.88 -8.29 -17.84
C PHE A 52 3.10 -9.73 -17.39
N GLY A 53 3.92 -9.92 -16.36
CA GLY A 53 4.08 -11.21 -15.68
C GLY A 53 2.77 -11.69 -15.02
N ALA A 54 2.78 -12.87 -14.43
CA ALA A 54 1.65 -13.36 -13.67
C ALA A 54 1.42 -12.49 -12.42
N ALA A 55 0.17 -12.40 -11.97
CA ALA A 55 -0.18 -11.85 -10.68
C ALA A 55 0.04 -12.89 -9.57
N ALA A 56 0.28 -12.45 -8.34
CA ALA A 56 0.30 -13.33 -7.19
C ALA A 56 -1.05 -14.07 -7.03
N PRO A 57 -1.07 -15.31 -6.50
CA PRO A 57 -2.29 -16.04 -6.20
C PRO A 57 -3.21 -15.22 -5.28
N GLN A 58 -4.47 -15.06 -5.69
CA GLN A 58 -5.46 -14.21 -5.03
C GLN A 58 -6.88 -14.51 -5.50
N HIS A 59 -7.88 -13.81 -4.93
CA HIS A 59 -9.24 -13.93 -5.44
C HIS A 59 -9.33 -13.38 -6.88
N PRO A 60 -10.03 -14.05 -7.81
CA PRO A 60 -10.10 -13.67 -9.24
C PRO A 60 -10.57 -12.24 -9.53
N ARG A 61 -11.31 -11.61 -8.61
CA ARG A 61 -11.71 -10.19 -8.76
C ARG A 61 -10.51 -9.25 -8.82
N GLY A 62 -9.45 -9.51 -8.04
CA GLY A 62 -8.25 -8.67 -7.97
C GLY A 62 -7.42 -8.65 -9.27
N VAL A 63 -7.62 -9.61 -10.16
CA VAL A 63 -6.91 -9.73 -11.45
C VAL A 63 -7.78 -9.49 -12.67
N THR A 64 -8.98 -8.93 -12.48
CA THR A 64 -9.90 -8.63 -13.59
C THR A 64 -9.47 -7.33 -14.28
N LEU A 65 -8.86 -7.44 -15.45
CA LEU A 65 -8.36 -6.30 -16.21
C LEU A 65 -9.48 -5.56 -16.97
N ARG A 66 -10.46 -6.31 -17.43
CA ARG A 66 -11.70 -5.84 -18.11
C ARG A 66 -12.72 -6.99 -18.15
N PRO A 67 -14.01 -6.73 -18.44
CA PRO A 67 -14.99 -7.80 -18.61
C PRO A 67 -14.48 -8.90 -19.54
N GLY A 68 -14.52 -10.15 -19.06
CA GLY A 68 -14.06 -11.32 -19.80
C GLY A 68 -12.54 -11.53 -19.88
N LYS A 69 -11.71 -10.62 -19.35
CA LYS A 69 -10.24 -10.76 -19.37
C LYS A 69 -9.66 -10.70 -17.98
N ARG A 70 -9.03 -11.78 -17.54
CA ARG A 70 -8.27 -11.87 -16.30
C ARG A 70 -6.78 -12.04 -16.61
N GLN A 71 -5.92 -11.54 -15.71
CA GLN A 71 -4.50 -11.84 -15.74
C GLN A 71 -4.27 -13.25 -15.20
N PRO A 72 -3.34 -14.04 -15.78
CA PRO A 72 -2.88 -15.29 -15.19
C PRO A 72 -2.33 -15.07 -13.78
N MET A 73 -2.56 -16.02 -12.89
CA MET A 73 -1.99 -16.04 -11.54
C MET A 73 -0.98 -17.18 -11.41
N SER A 74 0.12 -16.92 -10.71
CA SER A 74 1.17 -17.89 -10.42
C SER A 74 1.89 -17.49 -9.15
N GLU A 75 2.50 -18.43 -8.44
CA GLU A 75 3.50 -18.12 -7.42
C GLU A 75 4.75 -17.50 -8.04
N ASP A 76 5.08 -17.83 -9.31
CA ASP A 76 6.09 -17.11 -10.11
C ASP A 76 5.55 -15.74 -10.51
N CYS A 77 5.48 -14.82 -9.54
CA CYS A 77 4.89 -13.48 -9.69
C CYS A 77 5.89 -12.34 -9.38
N LEU A 78 7.12 -12.63 -8.99
CA LEU A 78 8.10 -11.64 -8.57
C LEU A 78 8.70 -10.90 -9.76
N THR A 79 7.85 -10.10 -10.41
CA THR A 79 8.18 -9.32 -11.59
C THR A 79 7.85 -7.86 -11.41
N LEU A 80 8.61 -7.00 -12.11
CA LEU A 80 8.34 -5.57 -12.20
C LEU A 80 8.21 -5.12 -13.65
N ASN A 81 7.72 -3.89 -13.82
CA ASN A 81 7.58 -3.27 -15.12
C ASN A 81 8.30 -1.92 -15.10
N VAL A 82 8.93 -1.57 -16.21
CA VAL A 82 9.60 -0.29 -16.42
C VAL A 82 8.97 0.43 -17.61
N LEU A 83 8.66 1.70 -17.43
CA LEU A 83 8.10 2.57 -18.47
C LEU A 83 8.91 3.87 -18.50
N THR A 84 9.41 4.26 -19.67
CA THR A 84 10.19 5.49 -19.87
C THR A 84 9.75 6.21 -21.15
N PRO A 85 9.83 7.55 -21.23
CA PRO A 85 9.66 8.29 -22.47
C PRO A 85 10.68 7.81 -23.53
N ALA A 86 10.22 7.65 -24.78
CA ALA A 86 11.08 7.22 -25.88
C ALA A 86 12.04 8.32 -26.35
N ALA A 87 11.72 9.58 -26.07
CA ALA A 87 12.60 10.71 -26.39
C ALA A 87 13.89 10.63 -25.54
N PRO A 88 15.06 10.93 -26.12
CA PRO A 88 16.29 11.06 -25.34
C PRO A 88 16.16 12.12 -24.23
N SER A 89 16.87 11.92 -23.12
CA SER A 89 16.99 12.91 -22.05
C SER A 89 18.43 13.37 -21.94
N ALA A 90 18.65 14.66 -21.64
CA ALA A 90 19.99 15.22 -21.45
C ALA A 90 20.62 14.77 -20.12
N ALA A 91 19.83 14.32 -19.16
CA ALA A 91 20.27 13.83 -17.86
C ALA A 91 19.46 12.58 -17.45
N PRO A 92 19.95 11.76 -16.51
CA PRO A 92 19.17 10.68 -15.95
C PRO A 92 17.83 11.20 -15.37
N ARG A 93 16.75 10.44 -15.61
CA ARG A 93 15.39 10.81 -15.19
C ARG A 93 15.13 10.42 -13.74
N PRO A 94 14.37 11.22 -12.98
CA PRO A 94 13.80 10.75 -11.71
C PRO A 94 13.06 9.43 -11.89
N VAL A 95 13.13 8.56 -10.89
CA VAL A 95 12.46 7.26 -10.90
C VAL A 95 11.31 7.29 -9.90
N MET A 96 10.12 6.84 -10.32
CA MET A 96 8.97 6.69 -9.44
C MET A 96 8.57 5.21 -9.38
N VAL A 97 8.73 4.59 -8.20
CA VAL A 97 8.43 3.17 -7.96
C VAL A 97 7.10 3.04 -7.26
N PHE A 98 6.14 2.44 -7.92
CA PHE A 98 4.78 2.24 -7.42
C PHE A 98 4.58 0.86 -6.80
N VAL A 99 4.03 0.85 -5.59
CA VAL A 99 3.55 -0.33 -4.87
C VAL A 99 2.04 -0.29 -4.81
N HIS A 100 1.36 -1.28 -5.41
CA HIS A 100 -0.09 -1.30 -5.45
C HIS A 100 -0.74 -1.64 -4.12
N GLY A 101 -1.99 -1.19 -3.91
CA GLY A 101 -2.83 -1.55 -2.79
C GLY A 101 -3.59 -2.85 -2.97
N GLY A 102 -4.60 -3.06 -2.11
CA GLY A 102 -5.48 -4.22 -2.09
C GLY A 102 -5.43 -5.03 -0.82
N ALA A 103 -5.28 -4.37 0.33
CA ALA A 103 -5.31 -4.97 1.68
C ALA A 103 -4.34 -6.16 1.85
N PHE A 104 -3.23 -6.19 1.12
CA PHE A 104 -2.26 -7.28 1.07
C PHE A 104 -2.81 -8.64 0.59
N VAL A 105 -4.04 -8.70 0.11
CA VAL A 105 -4.71 -9.94 -0.36
C VAL A 105 -5.06 -9.93 -1.83
N MET A 106 -5.04 -8.78 -2.48
CA MET A 106 -5.35 -8.65 -3.91
C MET A 106 -4.57 -7.50 -4.55
N GLY A 107 -4.58 -7.46 -5.88
CA GLY A 107 -3.95 -6.41 -6.68
C GLY A 107 -2.93 -6.94 -7.67
N THR A 108 -2.60 -6.12 -8.64
CA THR A 108 -1.59 -6.39 -9.67
C THR A 108 -1.24 -5.11 -10.41
N THR A 109 0.00 -5.01 -10.86
CA THR A 109 0.50 -3.90 -11.69
C THR A 109 -0.14 -3.83 -13.08
N ALA A 110 -0.84 -4.88 -13.53
CA ALA A 110 -1.49 -4.91 -14.84
C ALA A 110 -2.86 -4.23 -14.88
N LEU A 111 -3.41 -3.77 -13.74
CA LEU A 111 -4.64 -3.00 -13.73
C LEU A 111 -4.47 -1.69 -14.50
N GLY A 112 -5.43 -1.39 -15.38
CA GLY A 112 -5.32 -0.27 -16.31
C GLY A 112 -5.06 1.08 -15.65
N ILE A 113 -5.58 1.29 -14.44
CA ILE A 113 -5.37 2.51 -13.67
C ILE A 113 -3.88 2.73 -13.29
N TYR A 114 -3.10 1.65 -13.12
CA TYR A 114 -1.70 1.70 -12.67
C TYR A 114 -0.68 1.75 -13.81
N HIS A 115 -1.08 1.92 -15.07
CA HIS A 115 -0.14 1.87 -16.21
C HIS A 115 0.89 3.01 -16.27
N GLY A 116 0.67 4.12 -15.56
CA GLY A 116 1.65 5.19 -15.39
C GLY A 116 1.99 6.05 -16.62
N ASN A 117 1.44 5.75 -17.81
CA ASN A 117 1.83 6.40 -19.07
C ASN A 117 1.73 7.94 -19.04
N ARG A 118 0.68 8.49 -18.41
CA ARG A 118 0.48 9.94 -18.36
C ARG A 118 1.41 10.59 -17.35
N LEU A 119 1.58 9.96 -16.19
CA LEU A 119 2.51 10.41 -15.15
C LEU A 119 3.94 10.45 -15.69
N ALA A 120 4.40 9.35 -16.29
CA ALA A 120 5.73 9.24 -16.84
C ALA A 120 5.99 10.22 -17.99
N ARG A 121 5.03 10.38 -18.90
CA ARG A 121 5.12 11.34 -20.02
C ARG A 121 5.19 12.78 -19.52
N ARG A 122 4.24 13.18 -18.65
CA ARG A 122 4.15 14.55 -18.13
C ARG A 122 5.35 14.91 -17.27
N GLY A 123 5.81 13.94 -16.48
CA GLY A 123 6.92 14.12 -15.56
C GLY A 123 8.29 13.97 -16.18
N ASP A 124 8.40 13.47 -17.41
CA ASP A 124 9.67 12.99 -17.97
C ASP A 124 10.43 12.15 -16.94
N VAL A 125 9.74 11.14 -16.38
CA VAL A 125 10.25 10.24 -15.34
C VAL A 125 10.25 8.80 -15.82
N VAL A 126 11.11 7.98 -15.22
CA VAL A 126 11.02 6.53 -15.34
C VAL A 126 10.02 6.04 -14.29
N TYR A 127 8.96 5.37 -14.75
CA TYR A 127 7.96 4.76 -13.88
C TYR A 127 8.22 3.27 -13.76
N VAL A 128 8.23 2.77 -12.53
CA VAL A 128 8.38 1.35 -12.20
C VAL A 128 7.16 0.91 -11.40
N SER A 129 6.60 -0.27 -11.70
CA SER A 129 5.55 -0.88 -10.89
C SER A 129 5.91 -2.32 -10.53
N VAL A 130 5.63 -2.71 -9.28
CA VAL A 130 6.16 -3.93 -8.68
C VAL A 130 5.02 -4.85 -8.26
N ASN A 131 5.05 -6.11 -8.70
CA ASN A 131 4.26 -7.19 -8.10
C ASN A 131 5.01 -7.76 -6.90
N TYR A 132 4.28 -8.24 -5.91
CA TYR A 132 4.80 -8.86 -4.70
C TYR A 132 3.84 -9.94 -4.21
N ARG A 133 4.29 -10.88 -3.37
CA ARG A 133 3.44 -11.94 -2.83
C ARG A 133 2.34 -11.37 -1.94
N LEU A 134 1.18 -12.00 -1.98
CA LEU A 134 -0.06 -11.57 -1.32
C LEU A 134 -0.63 -12.68 -0.45
N GLY A 135 -1.56 -12.29 0.43
CA GLY A 135 -2.30 -13.20 1.30
C GLY A 135 -1.38 -14.09 2.14
N PRO A 136 -1.73 -15.36 2.36
CA PRO A 136 -0.92 -16.28 3.18
C PRO A 136 0.52 -16.46 2.67
N LEU A 137 0.73 -16.37 1.36
CA LEU A 137 2.05 -16.54 0.74
C LEU A 137 2.98 -15.33 0.94
N GLY A 138 2.42 -14.14 1.29
CA GLY A 138 3.19 -12.91 1.42
C GLY A 138 3.16 -12.26 2.80
N PHE A 139 2.07 -12.45 3.55
CA PHE A 139 1.75 -11.64 4.72
C PHE A 139 1.13 -12.42 5.89
N LEU A 140 1.36 -13.73 5.97
CA LEU A 140 1.11 -14.52 7.18
C LEU A 140 2.43 -15.10 7.65
N ASP A 141 2.68 -15.06 8.96
CA ASP A 141 3.94 -15.50 9.54
C ASP A 141 3.89 -16.97 9.97
N PHE A 142 4.53 -17.82 9.17
CA PHE A 142 4.63 -19.25 9.44
C PHE A 142 5.97 -19.66 10.08
N THR A 143 6.78 -18.72 10.57
CA THR A 143 8.12 -18.99 11.10
C THR A 143 8.13 -20.01 12.23
N GLU A 144 7.07 -20.06 13.06
CA GLU A 144 6.96 -21.01 14.17
C GLU A 144 6.85 -22.49 13.72
N PHE A 145 6.42 -22.75 12.49
CA PHE A 145 6.32 -24.09 11.90
C PHE A 145 7.57 -24.52 11.15
N SER A 146 8.67 -23.76 11.29
CA SER A 146 9.97 -24.14 10.72
C SER A 146 10.52 -25.38 11.38
N THR A 147 11.13 -26.26 10.57
CA THR A 147 11.90 -27.42 11.02
C THR A 147 13.37 -27.28 10.59
N PRO A 148 14.30 -28.11 11.10
CA PRO A 148 15.68 -28.10 10.62
C PRO A 148 15.82 -28.31 9.11
N GLU A 149 14.91 -29.08 8.50
CA GLU A 149 14.90 -29.39 7.07
C GLU A 149 14.13 -28.38 6.24
N ARG A 150 13.19 -27.63 6.87
CA ARG A 150 12.30 -26.71 6.20
C ARG A 150 12.06 -25.45 7.01
N THR A 151 12.71 -24.38 6.63
CA THR A 151 12.55 -23.07 7.30
C THR A 151 11.62 -22.15 6.52
N PHE A 152 10.89 -21.31 7.23
CA PHE A 152 10.02 -20.26 6.69
C PHE A 152 10.51 -18.88 7.14
N ASP A 153 10.31 -17.84 6.32
CA ASP A 153 10.69 -16.47 6.65
C ASP A 153 9.44 -15.60 6.81
N SER A 154 9.54 -14.58 7.65
CA SER A 154 8.50 -13.56 7.87
C SER A 154 8.51 -12.47 6.81
N ASN A 155 7.46 -11.63 6.76
CA ASN A 155 7.43 -10.39 6.00
C ASN A 155 7.73 -10.54 4.49
N LEU A 156 7.32 -11.66 3.90
CA LEU A 156 7.74 -12.05 2.56
C LEU A 156 7.38 -11.01 1.50
N GLY A 157 6.17 -10.44 1.54
CA GLY A 157 5.76 -9.40 0.60
C GLY A 157 6.57 -8.11 0.73
N LEU A 158 6.99 -7.72 1.95
CA LEU A 158 7.89 -6.58 2.13
C LEU A 158 9.32 -6.90 1.66
N ARG A 159 9.81 -8.11 1.92
CA ARG A 159 11.11 -8.57 1.43
C ARG A 159 11.15 -8.59 -0.10
N ASP A 160 10.03 -8.95 -0.77
CA ASP A 160 9.89 -8.85 -2.22
C ASP A 160 10.03 -7.42 -2.71
N GLN A 161 9.40 -6.45 -2.03
CA GLN A 161 9.49 -5.03 -2.36
C GLN A 161 10.91 -4.49 -2.17
N VAL A 162 11.63 -4.91 -1.12
CA VAL A 162 13.05 -4.58 -0.92
C VAL A 162 13.91 -5.19 -2.05
N ALA A 163 13.64 -6.43 -2.45
CA ALA A 163 14.35 -7.05 -3.58
C ALA A 163 14.11 -6.29 -4.89
N ALA A 164 12.88 -5.85 -5.15
CA ALA A 164 12.54 -5.02 -6.30
C ALA A 164 13.25 -3.65 -6.27
N LEU A 165 13.30 -2.98 -5.12
CA LEU A 165 14.03 -1.73 -4.95
C LEU A 165 15.54 -1.92 -5.17
N ARG A 166 16.13 -3.01 -4.69
CA ARG A 166 17.53 -3.38 -4.97
C ARG A 166 17.75 -3.65 -6.46
N TRP A 167 16.78 -4.26 -7.14
CA TRP A 167 16.84 -4.41 -8.60
C TRP A 167 16.84 -3.04 -9.29
N VAL A 168 15.99 -2.10 -8.86
CA VAL A 168 15.96 -0.72 -9.38
C VAL A 168 17.32 -0.07 -9.21
N GLN A 169 17.92 -0.12 -8.02
CA GLN A 169 19.24 0.44 -7.76
C GLN A 169 20.32 -0.10 -8.73
N ARG A 170 20.30 -1.41 -9.03
CA ARG A 170 21.29 -2.03 -9.91
C ARG A 170 21.06 -1.77 -11.39
N ASN A 171 19.81 -1.57 -11.84
CA ASN A 171 19.46 -1.69 -13.24
C ASN A 171 18.84 -0.45 -13.89
N ILE A 172 18.27 0.47 -13.09
CA ILE A 172 17.40 1.51 -13.67
C ILE A 172 18.14 2.52 -14.54
N ALA A 173 19.45 2.67 -14.35
CA ALA A 173 20.30 3.51 -15.18
C ALA A 173 20.29 3.04 -16.66
N ALA A 174 20.23 1.72 -16.91
CA ALA A 174 20.10 1.18 -18.26
C ALA A 174 18.80 1.63 -18.96
N PHE A 175 17.76 1.97 -18.21
CA PHE A 175 16.48 2.47 -18.72
C PHE A 175 16.37 4.00 -18.73
N GLY A 176 17.49 4.69 -18.45
CA GLY A 176 17.59 6.15 -18.41
C GLY A 176 17.12 6.78 -17.10
N GLY A 177 16.96 5.99 -16.03
CA GLY A 177 16.61 6.46 -14.70
C GLY A 177 17.84 6.76 -13.84
N ASP A 178 17.67 7.61 -12.83
CA ASP A 178 18.67 7.95 -11.83
C ASP A 178 18.45 7.09 -10.58
N PRO A 179 19.33 6.14 -10.25
CA PRO A 179 19.21 5.29 -9.07
C PRO A 179 19.29 6.08 -7.76
N ASP A 180 19.93 7.24 -7.72
CA ASP A 180 20.02 8.10 -6.55
C ASP A 180 18.79 9.00 -6.38
N ASN A 181 17.90 9.04 -7.38
CA ASN A 181 16.70 9.86 -7.40
C ASN A 181 15.43 9.02 -7.51
N VAL A 182 15.25 8.08 -6.57
CA VAL A 182 14.10 7.18 -6.49
C VAL A 182 13.07 7.73 -5.52
N THR A 183 11.83 7.86 -5.98
CA THR A 183 10.64 8.13 -5.15
C THR A 183 9.81 6.87 -5.04
N LEU A 184 9.69 6.32 -3.83
CA LEU A 184 8.80 5.20 -3.54
C LEU A 184 7.41 5.73 -3.24
N PHE A 185 6.37 5.21 -3.93
CA PHE A 185 5.00 5.63 -3.66
C PHE A 185 4.02 4.46 -3.76
N GLY A 186 2.88 4.61 -3.09
CA GLY A 186 1.85 3.58 -3.07
C GLY A 186 0.57 4.08 -2.44
N GLU A 187 -0.49 3.34 -2.67
CA GLU A 187 -1.83 3.63 -2.18
C GLU A 187 -2.34 2.47 -1.30
N SER A 188 -3.10 2.79 -0.20
CA SER A 188 -3.71 1.78 0.68
C SER A 188 -2.66 0.86 1.30
N ALA A 189 -2.77 -0.46 1.14
CA ALA A 189 -1.74 -1.42 1.54
C ALA A 189 -0.36 -1.11 0.92
N GLY A 190 -0.33 -0.53 -0.29
CA GLY A 190 0.90 -0.03 -0.90
C GLY A 190 1.49 1.16 -0.14
N ALA A 191 0.67 2.09 0.34
CA ALA A 191 1.10 3.19 1.19
C ALA A 191 1.53 2.69 2.59
N THR A 192 0.85 1.68 3.12
CA THR A 192 1.26 1.00 4.35
C THR A 192 2.64 0.34 4.15
N SER A 193 2.87 -0.28 3.00
CA SER A 193 4.21 -0.78 2.63
C SER A 193 5.24 0.34 2.61
N VAL A 194 4.92 1.50 2.00
CA VAL A 194 5.84 2.66 1.96
C VAL A 194 6.22 3.11 3.36
N THR A 195 5.24 3.34 4.24
CA THR A 195 5.51 3.79 5.62
C THR A 195 6.24 2.72 6.43
N THR A 196 5.92 1.43 6.24
CA THR A 196 6.63 0.32 6.89
C THR A 196 8.07 0.19 6.38
N LEU A 197 8.32 0.32 5.09
CA LEU A 197 9.67 0.30 4.51
C LEU A 197 10.51 1.48 4.99
N MET A 198 9.92 2.64 5.30
CA MET A 198 10.63 3.73 5.96
C MET A 198 11.11 3.36 7.38
N ALA A 199 10.43 2.42 8.05
CA ALA A 199 10.82 1.90 9.36
C ALA A 199 11.71 0.63 9.26
N THR A 200 11.94 0.09 8.05
CA THR A 200 12.66 -1.16 7.82
C THR A 200 14.13 -0.90 7.49
N PRO A 201 15.11 -1.36 8.31
CA PRO A 201 16.54 -1.12 8.08
C PRO A 201 17.03 -1.61 6.70
N ALA A 202 16.51 -2.76 6.22
CA ALA A 202 16.89 -3.36 4.94
C ALA A 202 16.52 -2.51 3.71
N ALA A 203 15.62 -1.51 3.86
CA ALA A 203 15.21 -0.59 2.81
C ALA A 203 15.99 0.76 2.84
N ARG A 204 16.85 0.97 3.84
CA ARG A 204 17.63 2.21 3.98
C ARG A 204 18.51 2.46 2.76
N GLY A 205 18.41 3.68 2.19
CA GLY A 205 19.18 4.09 1.02
C GLY A 205 18.67 3.58 -0.33
N LEU A 206 17.57 2.81 -0.37
CA LEU A 206 16.98 2.31 -1.62
C LEU A 206 16.04 3.31 -2.30
N PHE A 207 15.64 4.37 -1.59
CA PHE A 207 14.86 5.48 -2.13
C PHE A 207 15.22 6.78 -1.42
N ALA A 208 15.08 7.88 -2.15
CA ALA A 208 15.40 9.22 -1.68
C ALA A 208 14.16 9.98 -1.17
N ARG A 209 12.95 9.52 -1.47
CA ARG A 209 11.67 10.16 -1.12
C ARG A 209 10.55 9.14 -1.02
N ALA A 210 9.49 9.52 -0.29
CA ALA A 210 8.32 8.67 -0.11
C ALA A 210 7.02 9.45 -0.35
N ILE A 211 6.01 8.78 -0.97
CA ILE A 211 4.63 9.29 -1.04
C ILE A 211 3.70 8.18 -0.55
N ALA A 212 2.96 8.43 0.54
CA ALA A 212 2.03 7.49 1.13
C ALA A 212 0.58 7.99 0.95
N GLU A 213 -0.17 7.32 0.10
CA GLU A 213 -1.55 7.67 -0.27
C GLU A 213 -2.51 6.75 0.50
N SER A 214 -3.15 7.27 1.55
CA SER A 214 -4.07 6.51 2.42
C SER A 214 -3.40 5.31 3.11
N SER A 215 -2.30 5.56 3.84
CA SER A 215 -1.63 4.52 4.64
C SER A 215 -2.51 4.03 5.78
N ALA A 216 -2.50 2.72 6.04
CA ALA A 216 -3.24 2.04 7.09
C ALA A 216 -2.31 1.25 8.02
N PRO A 217 -1.52 1.90 8.89
CA PRO A 217 -0.60 1.21 9.80
C PRO A 217 -1.28 0.23 10.76
N VAL A 218 -2.59 0.34 10.96
CA VAL A 218 -3.39 -0.65 11.70
C VAL A 218 -3.30 -2.07 11.11
N LEU A 219 -2.87 -2.20 9.85
CA LEU A 219 -2.62 -3.48 9.19
C LEU A 219 -1.24 -4.08 9.55
N VAL A 220 -0.40 -3.39 10.29
CA VAL A 220 0.87 -3.94 10.82
C VAL A 220 0.55 -4.71 12.10
N ASN A 221 0.98 -5.95 12.14
CA ASN A 221 0.66 -6.87 13.22
C ASN A 221 1.85 -7.05 14.18
N ASP A 222 1.59 -7.17 15.46
CA ASP A 222 2.59 -7.63 16.41
C ASP A 222 2.89 -9.13 16.22
N GLY A 223 4.08 -9.58 16.65
CA GLY A 223 4.54 -10.95 16.44
C GLY A 223 3.68 -12.01 17.18
N HIS A 224 3.09 -11.69 18.35
CA HIS A 224 2.23 -12.64 19.08
C HIS A 224 0.93 -12.88 18.33
N ARG A 225 0.29 -11.79 17.87
CA ARG A 225 -0.94 -11.84 17.07
C ARG A 225 -0.72 -12.56 15.75
N ALA A 226 0.40 -12.29 15.06
CA ALA A 226 0.75 -12.94 13.81
C ALA A 226 0.89 -14.46 13.98
N ARG A 227 1.61 -14.93 15.03
CA ARG A 227 1.74 -16.37 15.34
C ARG A 227 0.39 -16.99 15.70
N ARG A 228 -0.44 -16.33 16.51
CA ARG A 228 -1.79 -16.82 16.81
C ARG A 228 -2.59 -17.06 15.53
N TRP A 229 -2.62 -16.11 14.61
CA TRP A 229 -3.34 -16.26 13.35
C TRP A 229 -2.74 -17.34 12.44
N ALA A 230 -1.43 -17.53 12.47
CA ALA A 230 -0.81 -18.65 11.76
C ALA A 230 -1.27 -20.01 12.32
N ARG A 231 -1.40 -20.15 13.64
CA ARG A 231 -1.97 -21.37 14.27
C ARG A 231 -3.45 -21.55 13.90
N GLU A 232 -4.25 -20.49 13.92
CA GLU A 232 -5.66 -20.53 13.53
C GLU A 232 -5.85 -20.83 12.03
N PHE A 233 -4.88 -20.51 11.21
CA PHE A 233 -4.89 -20.80 9.78
C PHE A 233 -4.74 -22.30 9.49
N MET A 234 -3.94 -23.04 10.27
CA MET A 234 -3.60 -24.45 9.97
C MET A 234 -4.83 -25.37 9.97
N PRO A 235 -5.76 -25.34 10.95
CA PRO A 235 -6.99 -26.12 10.88
C PRO A 235 -7.89 -25.72 9.69
N LEU A 236 -7.87 -24.45 9.29
CA LEU A 236 -8.61 -23.98 8.11
C LEU A 236 -8.00 -24.51 6.80
N LEU A 237 -6.72 -24.84 6.80
CA LEU A 237 -6.05 -25.54 5.71
C LEU A 237 -6.28 -27.07 5.74
N GLY A 238 -6.82 -27.58 6.84
CA GLY A 238 -7.05 -29.03 7.07
C GLY A 238 -5.88 -29.74 7.74
N CYS A 239 -5.03 -28.99 8.47
CA CYS A 239 -3.90 -29.51 9.22
C CYS A 239 -4.10 -29.21 10.72
N ASP A 240 -4.49 -30.22 11.50
CA ASP A 240 -4.70 -30.07 12.95
C ASP A 240 -3.45 -30.41 13.78
N ASP A 241 -2.49 -31.15 13.21
CA ASP A 241 -1.23 -31.50 13.87
C ASP A 241 -0.14 -30.48 13.51
N PRO A 242 0.37 -29.69 14.48
CA PRO A 242 1.45 -28.74 14.23
C PRO A 242 2.74 -29.39 13.68
N ALA A 243 3.02 -30.66 14.00
CA ALA A 243 4.18 -31.37 13.47
C ALA A 243 4.11 -31.59 11.95
N GLU A 244 2.90 -31.59 11.38
CA GLU A 244 2.66 -31.77 9.96
C GLU A 244 2.55 -30.43 9.20
N ALA A 245 2.59 -29.28 9.92
CA ALA A 245 2.32 -27.97 9.37
C ALA A 245 3.27 -27.63 8.19
N ALA A 246 4.56 -27.86 8.34
CA ALA A 246 5.53 -27.58 7.28
C ALA A 246 5.21 -28.36 6.00
N ARG A 247 4.88 -29.64 6.13
CA ARG A 247 4.51 -30.49 4.99
C ARG A 247 3.18 -30.05 4.36
N ALA A 248 2.18 -29.71 5.18
CA ALA A 248 0.90 -29.23 4.71
C ALA A 248 1.04 -27.92 3.93
N LEU A 249 1.84 -26.96 4.41
CA LEU A 249 2.12 -25.69 3.73
C LEU A 249 2.85 -25.88 2.41
N ASP A 250 3.76 -26.84 2.30
CA ASP A 250 4.47 -27.17 1.06
C ASP A 250 3.57 -27.87 0.04
N ALA A 251 2.71 -28.78 0.50
CA ALA A 251 1.84 -29.58 -0.36
C ALA A 251 0.60 -28.83 -0.86
N ALA A 252 0.13 -27.84 -0.11
CA ALA A 252 -1.13 -27.15 -0.44
C ALA A 252 -1.06 -26.39 -1.76
N ALA A 253 -2.10 -26.53 -2.58
CA ALA A 253 -2.23 -25.70 -3.77
C ALA A 253 -2.47 -24.23 -3.40
N PRO A 254 -2.02 -23.25 -4.22
CA PRO A 254 -2.22 -21.82 -3.93
C PRO A 254 -3.70 -21.45 -3.73
N VAL A 255 -4.61 -22.13 -4.41
CA VAL A 255 -6.06 -21.90 -4.26
C VAL A 255 -6.58 -22.37 -2.90
N GLU A 256 -5.99 -23.41 -2.31
CA GLU A 256 -6.34 -23.92 -0.97
C GLU A 256 -5.85 -22.96 0.11
N LEU A 257 -4.59 -22.49 0.00
CA LEU A 257 -4.06 -21.43 0.85
C LEU A 257 -4.93 -20.17 0.80
N GLY A 258 -5.35 -19.75 -0.39
CA GLY A 258 -6.25 -18.62 -0.57
C GLY A 258 -7.63 -18.83 0.06
N ARG A 259 -8.21 -20.03 -0.02
CA ARG A 259 -9.50 -20.35 0.62
C ARG A 259 -9.40 -20.36 2.15
N ALA A 260 -8.35 -20.96 2.70
CA ALA A 260 -8.08 -20.93 4.14
C ALA A 260 -7.87 -19.48 4.62
N GLY A 261 -7.10 -18.69 3.87
CA GLY A 261 -6.88 -17.27 4.15
C GLY A 261 -8.16 -16.44 4.15
N ASN A 262 -9.07 -16.67 3.19
CA ASN A 262 -10.37 -15.97 3.17
C ASN A 262 -11.22 -16.31 4.40
N ARG A 263 -11.20 -17.56 4.87
CA ARG A 263 -11.89 -17.98 6.09
C ARG A 263 -11.31 -17.35 7.34
N LEU A 264 -9.97 -17.31 7.43
CA LEU A 264 -9.28 -16.63 8.52
C LEU A 264 -9.61 -15.14 8.53
N GLY A 265 -9.52 -14.47 7.38
CA GLY A 265 -9.85 -13.05 7.25
C GLY A 265 -11.27 -12.74 7.71
N ALA A 266 -12.27 -13.54 7.26
CA ALA A 266 -13.64 -13.35 7.68
C ALA A 266 -13.84 -13.51 9.20
N ARG A 267 -13.16 -14.49 9.83
CA ARG A 267 -13.18 -14.68 11.28
C ARG A 267 -12.61 -13.49 12.02
N VAL A 268 -11.39 -13.08 11.66
CA VAL A 268 -10.68 -11.96 12.31
C VAL A 268 -11.50 -10.67 12.22
N LEU A 269 -12.07 -10.36 11.05
CA LEU A 269 -12.91 -9.18 10.87
C LEU A 269 -14.19 -9.20 11.70
N ALA A 270 -14.75 -10.38 11.96
CA ALA A 270 -15.93 -10.54 12.81
C ALA A 270 -15.61 -10.42 14.30
N GLU A 271 -14.50 -11.00 14.74
CA GLU A 271 -14.10 -11.07 16.15
C GLU A 271 -13.35 -9.81 16.61
N THR A 272 -12.57 -9.19 15.74
CA THR A 272 -11.71 -8.02 16.03
C THR A 272 -11.88 -6.95 14.95
N PRO A 273 -13.01 -6.20 14.94
CA PRO A 273 -13.29 -5.20 13.91
C PRO A 273 -12.16 -4.16 13.78
N GLY A 274 -11.67 -3.95 12.55
CA GLY A 274 -10.55 -3.04 12.26
C GLY A 274 -9.19 -3.71 12.21
N LEU A 275 -9.05 -4.99 12.61
CA LEU A 275 -7.83 -5.78 12.38
C LEU A 275 -7.96 -6.62 11.11
N HIS A 276 -6.81 -7.00 10.54
CA HIS A 276 -6.71 -7.87 9.37
C HIS A 276 -5.52 -8.82 9.51
N PRO A 277 -5.68 -10.14 9.23
CA PRO A 277 -4.61 -11.10 9.49
C PRO A 277 -3.44 -11.02 8.53
N PHE A 278 -3.63 -10.37 7.39
CA PHE A 278 -2.59 -10.23 6.38
C PHE A 278 -2.03 -8.82 6.40
N GLY A 279 -0.75 -8.71 6.74
CA GLY A 279 -0.03 -7.46 6.81
C GLY A 279 1.41 -7.66 7.25
N PRO A 280 2.21 -6.59 7.26
CA PRO A 280 3.54 -6.62 7.84
C PRO A 280 3.51 -7.08 9.30
N VAL A 281 4.58 -7.72 9.75
CA VAL A 281 4.71 -8.25 11.11
C VAL A 281 5.93 -7.63 11.79
N VAL A 282 5.74 -7.10 12.99
CA VAL A 282 6.87 -6.72 13.87
C VAL A 282 7.51 -8.02 14.36
N ASP A 283 8.57 -8.44 13.68
CA ASP A 283 9.27 -9.70 13.93
C ASP A 283 10.56 -9.53 14.75
N GLY A 284 10.92 -8.27 15.08
CA GLY A 284 12.12 -7.94 15.85
C GLY A 284 13.41 -7.95 15.02
N GLU A 285 13.38 -8.39 13.76
CA GLU A 285 14.55 -8.53 12.88
C GLU A 285 14.41 -7.72 11.59
N PHE A 286 13.51 -8.10 10.69
CA PHE A 286 13.28 -7.41 9.42
C PHE A 286 12.49 -6.11 9.63
N LEU A 287 11.46 -6.16 10.42
CA LEU A 287 10.73 -5.02 10.97
C LEU A 287 10.91 -5.01 12.49
N PRO A 288 11.91 -4.29 13.03
CA PRO A 288 12.29 -4.37 14.43
C PRO A 288 11.24 -3.87 15.41
N GLU A 289 10.41 -2.92 14.98
CA GLU A 289 9.41 -2.26 15.84
C GLU A 289 8.23 -1.78 14.99
N ASP A 290 7.16 -1.38 15.69
CA ASP A 290 6.01 -0.73 15.06
C ASP A 290 6.43 0.54 14.29
N PRO A 291 5.95 0.73 13.04
CA PRO A 291 6.35 1.87 12.22
C PRO A 291 6.07 3.24 12.89
N LEU A 292 4.91 3.42 13.52
CA LEU A 292 4.59 4.69 14.18
C LEU A 292 5.54 4.97 15.35
N THR A 293 5.92 3.94 16.09
CA THR A 293 6.94 4.02 17.15
C THR A 293 8.29 4.45 16.55
N SER A 294 8.68 3.87 15.42
CA SER A 294 9.89 4.25 14.69
C SER A 294 9.87 5.71 14.24
N PHE A 295 8.74 6.18 13.69
CA PHE A 295 8.56 7.58 13.29
C PHE A 295 8.65 8.54 14.48
N ARG A 296 7.96 8.25 15.59
CA ARG A 296 7.97 9.07 16.82
C ARG A 296 9.37 9.20 17.41
N ALA A 297 10.15 8.15 17.33
CA ALA A 297 11.52 8.12 17.87
C ALA A 297 12.59 8.63 16.89
N GLY A 298 12.20 9.03 15.65
CA GLY A 298 13.16 9.50 14.64
C GLY A 298 14.06 8.40 14.08
N ARG A 299 13.67 7.13 14.23
CA ARG A 299 14.43 5.97 13.68
C ARG A 299 14.01 5.61 12.26
N ALA A 300 12.85 6.05 11.81
CA ALA A 300 12.43 5.93 10.41
C ALA A 300 13.42 6.66 9.47
N HIS A 301 13.48 6.24 8.21
CA HIS A 301 14.37 6.88 7.22
C HIS A 301 13.99 8.36 7.06
N PRO A 302 14.90 9.31 7.29
CA PRO A 302 14.59 10.74 7.31
C PRO A 302 14.54 11.36 5.90
N VAL A 303 13.84 10.67 4.98
CA VAL A 303 13.63 11.16 3.61
C VAL A 303 12.41 12.09 3.55
N PRO A 304 12.36 13.08 2.65
CA PRO A 304 11.16 13.87 2.43
C PRO A 304 9.95 12.99 2.15
N MET A 305 8.78 13.34 2.72
CA MET A 305 7.54 12.56 2.57
C MET A 305 6.34 13.44 2.22
N ILE A 306 5.53 12.96 1.26
CA ILE A 306 4.13 13.37 1.10
C ILE A 306 3.26 12.26 1.72
N ILE A 307 2.29 12.63 2.56
CA ILE A 307 1.31 11.70 3.13
C ILE A 307 -0.06 12.35 3.17
N GLY A 308 -1.10 11.59 2.92
CA GLY A 308 -2.47 12.12 2.98
C GLY A 308 -3.52 11.06 2.73
N THR A 309 -4.79 11.49 2.72
CA THR A 309 -5.97 10.64 2.61
C THR A 309 -7.04 11.27 1.74
N ASN A 310 -8.05 10.49 1.38
CA ASN A 310 -9.29 11.00 0.81
C ASN A 310 -10.23 11.50 1.92
N ALA A 311 -11.16 12.38 1.56
CA ALA A 311 -12.09 12.97 2.54
C ALA A 311 -13.13 11.98 3.09
N ARG A 312 -13.43 10.90 2.37
CA ARG A 312 -14.47 9.92 2.69
C ARG A 312 -13.96 8.49 2.55
N GLU A 313 -12.84 8.16 3.19
CA GLU A 313 -12.15 6.86 3.06
C GLU A 313 -13.08 5.66 3.26
N GLY A 314 -13.93 5.69 4.27
CA GLY A 314 -14.78 4.56 4.66
C GLY A 314 -15.86 4.18 3.64
N THR A 315 -16.30 5.08 2.74
CA THR A 315 -17.53 4.90 1.95
C THR A 315 -17.48 3.78 0.91
N LEU A 316 -16.29 3.35 0.48
CA LEU A 316 -16.11 2.25 -0.46
C LEU A 316 -16.32 0.88 0.19
N PHE A 317 -15.90 0.73 1.45
CA PHE A 317 -15.72 -0.57 2.10
C PHE A 317 -17.00 -1.38 2.28
N PRO A 318 -18.14 -0.85 2.74
CA PRO A 318 -19.38 -1.63 2.86
C PRO A 318 -19.87 -2.22 1.54
N ARG A 319 -19.34 -1.73 0.39
CA ARG A 319 -19.78 -2.16 -0.96
C ARG A 319 -18.82 -3.11 -1.66
N MET A 320 -17.55 -3.12 -1.26
CA MET A 320 -16.50 -3.90 -1.95
C MET A 320 -15.77 -4.90 -1.07
N LEU A 321 -15.32 -4.45 0.08
CA LEU A 321 -14.52 -5.22 1.02
C LEU A 321 -14.91 -4.78 2.43
N ASP A 322 -15.86 -5.45 3.03
CA ASP A 322 -16.40 -5.09 4.35
C ASP A 322 -15.39 -5.40 5.48
N ALA A 323 -14.27 -4.68 5.45
CA ALA A 323 -13.08 -4.92 6.26
C ALA A 323 -12.91 -3.88 7.39
N LEU A 324 -13.72 -2.82 7.43
CA LEU A 324 -13.59 -1.75 8.41
C LEU A 324 -14.75 -1.79 9.42
N PRO A 325 -14.58 -1.19 10.62
CA PRO A 325 -15.67 -0.98 11.57
C PRO A 325 -16.55 0.19 11.08
N THR A 326 -17.46 -0.08 10.12
CA THR A 326 -18.28 0.93 9.43
C THR A 326 -19.75 0.91 9.86
N ASP A 327 -20.07 0.22 10.94
CA ASP A 327 -21.39 0.24 11.60
C ASP A 327 -21.25 0.34 13.12
N ALA A 328 -22.31 0.76 13.80
CA ALA A 328 -22.28 1.02 15.23
C ALA A 328 -21.92 -0.22 16.05
N ALA A 329 -22.41 -1.41 15.69
CA ALA A 329 -22.14 -2.63 16.45
C ALA A 329 -20.67 -3.03 16.40
N ARG A 330 -20.04 -2.94 15.23
CA ARG A 330 -18.60 -3.18 15.07
C ARG A 330 -17.76 -2.12 15.79
N ILE A 331 -18.18 -0.86 15.76
CA ILE A 331 -17.51 0.24 16.47
C ILE A 331 -17.59 0.00 17.98
N ASP A 332 -18.76 -0.38 18.51
CA ASP A 332 -18.94 -0.71 19.93
C ASP A 332 -18.05 -1.90 20.32
N THR A 333 -18.02 -2.95 19.51
CA THR A 333 -17.13 -4.11 19.72
C THR A 333 -15.65 -3.68 19.72
N MET A 334 -15.23 -2.87 18.75
CA MET A 334 -13.86 -2.36 18.65
C MET A 334 -13.47 -1.60 19.93
N PHE A 335 -14.28 -0.64 20.37
CA PHE A 335 -13.98 0.12 21.60
C PHE A 335 -13.99 -0.78 22.83
N GLY A 336 -14.94 -1.73 22.93
CA GLY A 336 -14.98 -2.70 24.00
C GLY A 336 -13.72 -3.56 24.14
N LEU A 337 -13.06 -3.86 23.00
CA LEU A 337 -11.82 -4.63 22.95
C LEU A 337 -10.54 -3.78 23.06
N THR A 338 -10.65 -2.45 22.93
CA THR A 338 -9.48 -1.56 22.87
C THR A 338 -9.48 -0.54 24.01
N ASP A 339 -10.35 0.46 23.95
CA ASP A 339 -10.39 1.61 24.85
C ASP A 339 -11.86 2.06 25.08
N PRO A 340 -12.61 1.37 25.96
CA PRO A 340 -14.01 1.72 26.24
C PRO A 340 -14.22 3.15 26.75
N GLU A 341 -13.22 3.71 27.47
CA GLU A 341 -13.30 5.06 28.02
C GLU A 341 -13.24 6.14 26.94
N ALA A 342 -12.54 5.87 25.83
CA ALA A 342 -12.45 6.80 24.71
C ALA A 342 -13.74 6.86 23.88
N GLN A 343 -14.59 5.83 23.92
CA GLN A 343 -15.73 5.68 23.00
C GLN A 343 -16.63 6.90 22.97
N ALA A 344 -17.16 7.32 24.12
CA ALA A 344 -18.11 8.45 24.20
C ALA A 344 -17.52 9.75 23.62
N ARG A 345 -16.25 10.01 23.92
CA ARG A 345 -15.52 11.19 23.42
C ARG A 345 -15.32 11.11 21.90
N VAL A 346 -14.96 9.96 21.39
CA VAL A 346 -14.68 9.78 19.96
C VAL A 346 -15.97 9.85 19.14
N VAL A 347 -16.98 9.03 19.48
CA VAL A 347 -18.24 9.01 18.70
C VAL A 347 -18.95 10.38 18.75
N GLY A 348 -18.81 11.13 19.84
CA GLY A 348 -19.36 12.48 19.97
C GLY A 348 -18.76 13.51 18.98
N ALA A 349 -17.60 13.25 18.39
CA ALA A 349 -17.00 14.09 17.36
C ALA A 349 -17.53 13.80 15.93
N TYR A 350 -18.37 12.78 15.77
CA TYR A 350 -18.99 12.41 14.50
C TYR A 350 -20.48 12.76 14.52
N ALA A 351 -20.80 13.91 13.94
CA ALA A 351 -22.19 14.41 13.93
C ALA A 351 -23.15 13.39 13.28
N GLY A 352 -24.24 13.09 13.99
CA GLY A 352 -25.23 12.11 13.57
C GLY A 352 -24.93 10.67 13.97
N TYR A 353 -23.79 10.36 14.62
CA TYR A 353 -23.58 9.00 15.13
C TYR A 353 -24.74 8.62 16.11
N PRO A 354 -25.35 7.40 15.99
CA PRO A 354 -24.86 6.21 15.27
C PRO A 354 -25.38 6.05 13.81
N ASP A 355 -25.77 7.10 13.11
CA ASP A 355 -26.19 6.98 11.71
C ASP A 355 -25.11 6.31 10.85
N PRO A 356 -25.49 5.50 9.83
CA PRO A 356 -24.54 4.77 9.01
C PRO A 356 -23.46 5.66 8.33
N ALA A 357 -23.82 6.89 7.96
CA ALA A 357 -22.86 7.80 7.34
C ALA A 357 -21.74 8.23 8.30
N ALA A 358 -22.08 8.52 9.56
CA ALA A 358 -21.12 8.88 10.58
C ALA A 358 -20.27 7.68 11.03
N ALA A 359 -20.86 6.50 11.14
CA ALA A 359 -20.15 5.26 11.43
C ALA A 359 -19.14 4.89 10.33
N ILE A 360 -19.51 5.04 9.05
CA ILE A 360 -18.61 4.86 7.91
C ILE A 360 -17.44 5.85 7.95
N ASP A 361 -17.69 7.12 8.26
CA ASP A 361 -16.63 8.12 8.34
C ASP A 361 -15.68 7.81 9.52
N LEU A 362 -16.19 7.39 10.67
CA LEU A 362 -15.38 6.95 11.81
C LEU A 362 -14.50 5.75 11.46
N GLY A 363 -15.06 4.72 10.79
CA GLY A 363 -14.31 3.54 10.36
C GLY A 363 -13.21 3.87 9.35
N GLY A 364 -13.45 4.82 8.46
CA GLY A 364 -12.43 5.34 7.55
C GLY A 364 -11.34 6.13 8.27
N ASP A 365 -11.73 6.97 9.23
CA ASP A 365 -10.81 7.81 9.98
C ASP A 365 -9.87 7.00 10.86
N ILE A 366 -10.36 5.99 11.59
CA ILE A 366 -9.51 5.16 12.45
C ILE A 366 -8.50 4.35 11.63
N THR A 367 -8.88 3.93 10.42
CA THR A 367 -8.04 3.08 9.58
C THR A 367 -7.00 3.89 8.81
N PHE A 368 -7.36 5.04 8.25
CA PHE A 368 -6.51 5.79 7.31
C PHE A 368 -6.13 7.18 7.80
N TRP A 369 -7.13 8.02 8.13
CA TRP A 369 -6.87 9.43 8.41
C TRP A 369 -6.09 9.65 9.70
N LYS A 370 -6.57 9.08 10.82
CA LYS A 370 -5.91 9.21 12.13
C LYS A 370 -4.44 8.78 12.07
N PRO A 371 -4.10 7.55 11.63
CA PRO A 371 -2.71 7.13 11.61
C PRO A 371 -1.86 7.90 10.59
N SER A 372 -2.43 8.39 9.49
CA SER A 372 -1.70 9.26 8.55
C SER A 372 -1.35 10.60 9.17
N VAL A 373 -2.24 11.19 9.98
CA VAL A 373 -1.96 12.41 10.74
C VAL A 373 -0.87 12.16 11.78
N GLU A 374 -0.94 11.06 12.52
CA GLU A 374 0.07 10.70 13.54
C GLU A 374 1.46 10.48 12.93
N ILE A 375 1.55 9.83 11.77
CA ILE A 375 2.81 9.69 11.03
C ILE A 375 3.30 11.05 10.54
N ALA A 376 2.41 11.89 9.98
CA ALA A 376 2.80 13.23 9.53
C ALA A 376 3.35 14.09 10.68
N GLU A 377 2.69 14.07 11.84
CA GLU A 377 3.17 14.76 13.05
C GLU A 377 4.55 14.24 13.47
N ALA A 378 4.70 12.93 13.63
CA ALA A 378 5.93 12.30 14.06
C ALA A 378 7.08 12.55 13.06
N HIS A 379 6.85 12.33 11.77
CA HIS A 379 7.90 12.47 10.75
C HIS A 379 8.32 13.93 10.53
N SER A 380 7.39 14.88 10.64
CA SER A 380 7.69 16.32 10.48
C SER A 380 8.69 16.86 11.49
N MET A 381 8.88 16.18 12.60
CA MET A 381 9.91 16.51 13.62
C MET A 381 11.34 16.17 13.12
N HIS A 382 11.48 15.30 12.15
CA HIS A 382 12.76 14.71 11.73
C HIS A 382 13.10 14.96 10.25
N ALA A 383 12.10 15.17 9.39
CA ALA A 383 12.28 15.33 7.95
C ALA A 383 11.18 16.20 7.31
N PRO A 384 11.44 16.78 6.12
CA PRO A 384 10.43 17.53 5.37
C PRO A 384 9.21 16.67 5.09
N THR A 385 8.05 17.09 5.60
CA THR A 385 6.78 16.40 5.47
C THR A 385 5.74 17.32 4.86
N TYR A 386 4.90 16.80 3.98
CA TYR A 386 3.81 17.50 3.33
C TYR A 386 2.55 16.67 3.47
N ASN A 387 1.47 17.28 3.98
CA ASN A 387 0.20 16.58 4.19
C ASN A 387 -0.87 17.07 3.24
N TYR A 388 -1.71 16.13 2.74
CA TYR A 388 -2.85 16.47 1.90
C TYR A 388 -4.13 15.76 2.33
N ARG A 389 -5.27 16.31 1.89
CA ARG A 389 -6.56 15.61 1.83
C ARG A 389 -7.17 15.80 0.44
N PHE A 390 -7.63 14.71 -0.14
CA PHE A 390 -8.27 14.72 -1.45
C PHE A 390 -9.79 14.79 -1.28
N ASP A 391 -10.39 15.98 -1.54
CA ASP A 391 -11.80 16.27 -1.30
C ASP A 391 -12.64 16.18 -2.59
N TYR A 392 -12.00 16.30 -3.75
CA TYR A 392 -12.73 16.37 -5.01
C TYR A 392 -13.42 15.05 -5.37
N ALA A 393 -14.71 15.15 -5.75
CA ALA A 393 -15.47 14.06 -6.36
C ALA A 393 -16.40 14.59 -7.46
N PRO A 394 -16.53 13.89 -8.62
CA PRO A 394 -17.51 14.24 -9.64
C PRO A 394 -18.94 13.92 -9.17
N ARG A 395 -19.94 14.53 -9.86
CA ARG A 395 -21.36 14.41 -9.47
C ARG A 395 -21.83 12.97 -9.29
N LEU A 396 -21.40 12.05 -10.16
CA LEU A 396 -21.78 10.64 -10.05
C LEU A 396 -21.35 10.01 -8.71
N MET A 397 -20.17 10.37 -8.22
CA MET A 397 -19.67 9.88 -6.93
C MET A 397 -20.49 10.42 -5.75
N HIS A 398 -20.92 11.69 -5.82
CA HIS A 398 -21.82 12.27 -4.82
C HIS A 398 -23.19 11.60 -4.86
N TRP A 399 -23.79 11.42 -6.03
CA TRP A 399 -25.09 10.75 -6.19
C TRP A 399 -25.04 9.28 -5.72
N ALA A 400 -23.91 8.63 -5.91
CA ALA A 400 -23.69 7.27 -5.40
C ALA A 400 -23.43 7.23 -3.88
N GLY A 401 -23.35 8.37 -3.17
CA GLY A 401 -23.04 8.44 -1.75
C GLY A 401 -21.59 8.06 -1.43
N LEU A 402 -20.69 8.04 -2.42
CA LEU A 402 -19.29 7.70 -2.25
C LEU A 402 -18.41 8.91 -1.94
N GLY A 403 -18.68 10.07 -2.59
CA GLY A 403 -17.83 11.25 -2.47
C GLY A 403 -16.40 10.99 -2.93
N ALA A 404 -15.43 11.65 -2.32
CA ALA A 404 -13.99 11.36 -2.47
C ALA A 404 -13.63 10.15 -1.61
N THR A 405 -13.99 8.97 -2.09
CA THR A 405 -13.82 7.69 -1.39
C THR A 405 -12.39 7.16 -1.51
N HIS A 406 -12.06 6.11 -0.76
CA HIS A 406 -10.77 5.42 -0.82
C HIS A 406 -10.32 5.13 -2.26
N ALA A 407 -9.05 5.35 -2.54
CA ALA A 407 -8.38 5.18 -3.83
C ALA A 407 -8.91 6.08 -4.97
N PHE A 408 -9.78 7.06 -4.67
CA PHE A 408 -10.31 7.91 -5.74
C PHE A 408 -9.27 8.89 -6.30
N GLU A 409 -8.32 9.35 -5.50
CA GLU A 409 -7.19 10.19 -5.93
C GLU A 409 -6.33 9.52 -7.01
N MET A 410 -6.33 8.18 -7.11
CA MET A 410 -5.57 7.45 -8.14
C MET A 410 -5.98 7.85 -9.56
N PHE A 411 -7.24 8.25 -9.77
CA PHE A 411 -7.67 8.84 -11.04
C PHE A 411 -6.90 10.11 -11.40
N ALA A 412 -6.54 10.90 -10.39
CA ALA A 412 -5.75 12.12 -10.57
C ALA A 412 -4.25 11.79 -10.68
N VAL A 413 -3.70 10.97 -9.79
CA VAL A 413 -2.28 10.57 -9.77
C VAL A 413 -1.87 9.99 -11.12
N PHE A 414 -2.63 9.01 -11.64
CA PHE A 414 -2.33 8.36 -12.92
C PHE A 414 -2.94 9.08 -14.14
N GLY A 415 -3.68 10.18 -13.93
CA GLY A 415 -4.34 10.93 -15.01
C GLY A 415 -5.39 10.10 -15.75
N TYR A 416 -6.05 9.18 -15.06
CA TYR A 416 -6.99 8.23 -15.65
C TYR A 416 -8.34 8.82 -16.02
N GLY A 417 -8.59 10.10 -15.69
CA GLY A 417 -9.85 10.82 -15.96
C GLY A 417 -10.26 10.91 -17.44
N ASP A 418 -9.30 10.81 -18.39
CA ASP A 418 -9.60 10.77 -19.83
C ASP A 418 -9.72 9.34 -20.40
N SER A 419 -9.61 8.30 -19.58
CA SER A 419 -9.94 6.92 -19.97
C SER A 419 -11.44 6.76 -20.27
N ALA A 420 -11.86 5.64 -20.83
CA ALA A 420 -13.28 5.33 -21.00
C ALA A 420 -14.02 5.33 -19.64
N ALA A 421 -13.41 4.75 -18.61
CA ALA A 421 -13.95 4.75 -17.25
C ALA A 421 -14.06 6.17 -16.66
N GLY A 422 -13.01 6.99 -16.79
CA GLY A 422 -13.04 8.39 -16.34
C GLY A 422 -14.07 9.24 -17.08
N ARG A 423 -14.26 9.01 -18.38
CA ARG A 423 -15.33 9.67 -19.16
C ARG A 423 -16.72 9.26 -18.70
N ALA A 424 -16.95 7.96 -18.45
CA ALA A 424 -18.21 7.45 -17.93
C ALA A 424 -18.51 8.04 -16.53
N LEU A 425 -17.52 8.04 -15.66
CA LEU A 425 -17.60 8.61 -14.31
C LEU A 425 -17.97 10.09 -14.30
N THR A 426 -17.49 10.85 -15.27
CA THR A 426 -17.72 12.30 -15.39
C THR A 426 -18.82 12.67 -16.39
N ALA A 427 -19.55 11.72 -16.97
CA ALA A 427 -20.62 11.96 -17.92
C ALA A 427 -21.72 12.88 -17.35
N PRO A 428 -22.19 12.73 -16.10
CA PRO A 428 -23.18 13.66 -15.52
C PRO A 428 -22.59 15.02 -15.11
N GLY A 429 -21.28 15.21 -15.23
CA GLY A 429 -20.57 16.45 -14.87
C GLY A 429 -19.35 16.21 -13.98
N GLY A 430 -18.50 17.24 -13.85
CA GLY A 430 -17.29 17.20 -13.03
C GLY A 430 -16.00 16.98 -13.84
N ARG A 431 -16.05 16.79 -15.16
CA ARG A 431 -14.84 16.51 -15.97
C ARG A 431 -13.79 17.63 -15.92
N ARG A 432 -14.22 18.90 -15.94
CA ARG A 432 -13.30 20.05 -15.82
C ARG A 432 -12.62 20.07 -14.45
N GLY A 433 -13.38 19.81 -13.40
CA GLY A 433 -12.85 19.72 -12.04
C GLY A 433 -11.85 18.57 -11.88
N LEU A 434 -12.18 17.35 -12.36
CA LEU A 434 -11.26 16.21 -12.31
C LEU A 434 -9.95 16.52 -13.05
N ARG A 435 -10.01 17.19 -14.20
CA ARG A 435 -8.80 17.61 -14.91
C ARG A 435 -7.99 18.63 -14.12
N ALA A 436 -8.64 19.65 -13.57
CA ALA A 436 -7.95 20.67 -12.77
C ALA A 436 -7.24 20.07 -11.56
N VAL A 437 -7.91 19.15 -10.83
CA VAL A 437 -7.30 18.46 -9.69
C VAL A 437 -6.19 17.51 -10.15
N THR A 438 -6.38 16.77 -11.26
CA THR A 438 -5.35 15.93 -11.87
C THR A 438 -4.07 16.74 -12.17
N ASP A 439 -4.23 17.93 -12.75
CA ASP A 439 -3.11 18.79 -13.06
C ASP A 439 -2.34 19.22 -11.81
N ARG A 440 -3.05 19.53 -10.73
CA ARG A 440 -2.44 19.91 -9.44
C ARG A 440 -1.75 18.73 -8.74
N VAL A 441 -2.39 17.56 -8.71
CA VAL A 441 -1.78 16.34 -8.11
C VAL A 441 -0.51 15.98 -8.86
N GLN A 442 -0.58 15.84 -10.19
CA GLN A 442 0.60 15.45 -10.99
C GLN A 442 1.72 16.50 -10.94
N GLU A 443 1.40 17.81 -10.95
CA GLU A 443 2.39 18.88 -10.76
C GLU A 443 3.17 18.67 -9.47
N ASN A 444 2.48 18.41 -8.36
CA ASN A 444 3.09 18.23 -7.05
C ASN A 444 3.89 16.92 -6.93
N TRP A 445 3.34 15.79 -7.39
CA TRP A 445 4.04 14.48 -7.37
C TRP A 445 5.32 14.53 -8.20
N ILE A 446 5.25 15.11 -9.40
CA ILE A 446 6.40 15.25 -10.30
C ILE A 446 7.45 16.20 -9.74
N SER A 447 7.05 17.38 -9.23
CA SER A 447 7.98 18.32 -8.59
C SER A 447 8.68 17.68 -7.41
N PHE A 448 7.93 16.99 -6.57
CA PHE A 448 8.45 16.25 -5.42
C PHE A 448 9.41 15.14 -5.83
N ALA A 449 9.07 14.34 -6.85
CA ALA A 449 9.94 13.29 -7.37
C ALA A 449 11.27 13.84 -7.92
N ARG A 450 11.28 15.06 -8.45
CA ARG A 450 12.51 15.71 -8.96
C ARG A 450 13.43 16.22 -7.87
N GLY A 451 12.87 16.87 -6.84
CA GLY A 451 13.68 17.64 -5.89
C GLY A 451 13.31 17.51 -4.42
N GLY A 452 12.35 16.64 -4.07
CA GLY A 452 11.89 16.49 -2.68
C GLY A 452 11.01 17.62 -2.16
N VAL A 453 10.63 18.54 -3.04
CA VAL A 453 9.77 19.69 -2.72
C VAL A 453 8.61 19.70 -3.73
N PRO A 454 7.34 19.68 -3.28
CA PRO A 454 6.21 19.91 -4.17
C PRO A 454 6.20 21.37 -4.67
N ALA A 455 5.07 21.81 -5.23
CA ALA A 455 4.98 23.21 -5.67
C ALA A 455 5.27 24.20 -4.52
N PRO A 456 5.91 25.36 -4.79
CA PRO A 456 6.36 26.29 -3.73
C PRO A 456 5.26 26.82 -2.82
N TRP A 457 4.01 26.80 -3.29
CA TRP A 457 2.82 27.25 -2.55
C TRP A 457 2.26 26.17 -1.59
N TRP A 458 2.77 24.92 -1.62
CA TRP A 458 2.44 23.89 -0.64
C TRP A 458 3.40 23.94 0.54
N PRO A 459 2.96 24.46 1.71
CA PRO A 459 3.84 24.60 2.86
C PRO A 459 4.17 23.24 3.47
N ARG A 460 5.34 23.13 4.08
CA ARG A 460 5.67 21.96 4.93
C ARG A 460 4.66 21.83 6.06
N TYR A 461 4.36 20.59 6.40
CA TYR A 461 3.56 20.25 7.57
C TYR A 461 4.39 20.48 8.84
N ASP A 462 3.75 21.00 9.87
CA ASP A 462 4.30 21.18 11.22
C ASP A 462 3.19 20.95 12.25
N VAL A 463 3.57 20.60 13.47
CA VAL A 463 2.63 20.28 14.56
C VAL A 463 1.90 21.49 15.12
N ASP A 464 2.37 22.72 14.88
CA ASP A 464 1.75 23.94 15.41
C ASP A 464 0.60 24.43 14.52
N HIS A 465 0.74 24.28 13.21
CA HIS A 465 -0.24 24.77 12.24
C HIS A 465 -1.01 23.65 11.53
N ARG A 466 -0.43 22.44 11.42
CA ARG A 466 -1.02 21.26 10.72
C ARG A 466 -1.57 21.61 9.36
N ARG A 467 -0.76 22.37 8.58
CA ARG A 467 -1.15 22.85 7.24
C ARG A 467 -1.31 21.68 6.28
N THR A 468 -2.52 21.48 5.83
CA THR A 468 -2.92 20.39 4.93
C THR A 468 -3.38 20.97 3.61
N LEU A 469 -2.84 20.46 2.50
CA LEU A 469 -3.31 20.82 1.17
C LEU A 469 -4.59 20.07 0.84
N ILE A 470 -5.63 20.81 0.50
CA ILE A 470 -6.91 20.24 0.09
C ILE A 470 -6.95 20.23 -1.43
N PHE A 471 -6.93 19.03 -2.02
CA PHE A 471 -7.15 18.85 -3.45
C PHE A 471 -8.64 18.88 -3.79
N ASP A 472 -9.10 20.04 -4.14
CA ASP A 472 -10.48 20.33 -4.57
C ASP A 472 -10.46 21.42 -5.65
N VAL A 473 -11.60 21.94 -6.04
CA VAL A 473 -11.78 23.07 -6.96
C VAL A 473 -12.47 24.22 -6.23
N PRO A 474 -11.70 25.25 -5.80
CA PRO A 474 -10.24 25.42 -5.95
C PRO A 474 -9.41 24.61 -4.96
N THR A 475 -8.17 24.28 -5.34
CA THR A 475 -7.17 23.73 -4.42
C THR A 475 -6.79 24.80 -3.40
N ARG A 476 -6.68 24.45 -2.11
CA ARG A 476 -6.43 25.37 -1.00
C ARG A 476 -5.62 24.74 0.13
N VAL A 477 -5.02 25.54 0.98
CA VAL A 477 -4.38 25.10 2.22
C VAL A 477 -5.32 25.39 3.39
N GLU A 478 -5.58 24.38 4.21
CA GLU A 478 -6.32 24.50 5.47
C GLU A 478 -5.41 24.25 6.66
N ARG A 479 -5.74 24.84 7.81
CA ARG A 479 -5.05 24.59 9.09
C ARG A 479 -5.87 23.59 9.88
N ASP A 480 -5.23 22.48 10.27
CA ASP A 480 -5.80 21.43 11.13
C ASP A 480 -7.22 20.99 10.71
N PRO A 481 -7.43 20.61 9.43
CA PRO A 481 -8.75 20.17 9.01
C PRO A 481 -9.12 18.87 9.74
N GLY A 482 -10.30 18.86 10.38
CA GLY A 482 -10.72 17.75 11.25
C GLY A 482 -10.22 17.86 12.69
N ARG A 483 -9.87 19.07 13.17
CA ARG A 483 -9.35 19.34 14.52
C ARG A 483 -10.13 18.64 15.62
N ASP A 484 -11.45 18.75 15.62
CA ASP A 484 -12.29 18.19 16.68
C ASP A 484 -12.20 16.67 16.73
N ARG A 485 -12.19 16.01 15.57
CA ARG A 485 -11.96 14.56 15.46
C ARG A 485 -10.55 14.20 15.95
N ARG A 486 -9.52 14.92 15.50
CA ARG A 486 -8.13 14.68 15.94
C ARG A 486 -8.01 14.77 17.46
N ILE A 487 -8.60 15.80 18.09
CA ILE A 487 -8.61 15.95 19.55
C ILE A 487 -9.36 14.79 20.19
N ALA A 488 -10.50 14.40 19.63
CA ALA A 488 -11.28 13.28 20.15
C ALA A 488 -10.52 11.94 20.11
N TRP A 489 -9.66 11.71 19.12
CA TRP A 489 -8.82 10.52 19.03
C TRP A 489 -7.55 10.59 19.89
N THR A 490 -7.22 11.72 20.52
CA THR A 490 -6.00 11.83 21.33
C THR A 490 -6.02 10.83 22.50
N GLY A 491 -4.93 10.05 22.61
CA GLY A 491 -4.79 9.05 23.68
C GLY A 491 -5.51 7.73 23.44
N TYR A 492 -6.24 7.57 22.32
CA TYR A 492 -6.82 6.26 21.98
C TYR A 492 -5.72 5.23 21.72
N ALA A 493 -5.71 4.17 22.54
CA ALA A 493 -4.63 3.19 22.55
C ALA A 493 -4.70 2.14 21.41
N GLY A 494 -5.86 1.93 20.80
CA GLY A 494 -6.07 0.88 19.80
C GLY A 494 -5.95 -0.54 20.38
N TYR A 495 -5.83 -1.53 19.53
CA TYR A 495 -5.55 -2.90 19.96
C TYR A 495 -4.13 -2.97 20.51
N ARG A 496 -4.00 -3.41 21.77
CA ARG A 496 -2.69 -3.57 22.43
C ARG A 496 -1.96 -4.80 21.90
N ASP A 497 -0.64 -4.74 21.94
CA ASP A 497 0.20 -5.90 21.67
C ASP A 497 -0.05 -6.98 22.72
N GLU A 498 -0.35 -8.20 22.27
CA GLU A 498 -0.68 -9.31 23.17
C GLU A 498 0.48 -9.72 24.08
N GLY A 499 1.72 -9.34 23.72
CA GLY A 499 2.92 -9.57 24.55
C GLY A 499 3.13 -8.53 25.66
N SER A 500 2.57 -7.33 25.57
CA SER A 500 2.82 -6.26 26.54
C SER A 500 2.08 -6.46 27.87
N ALA A 501 1.06 -7.29 27.90
CA ALA A 501 0.32 -7.62 29.13
C ALA A 501 1.07 -8.59 30.05
N ALA A 502 2.03 -9.35 29.55
CA ALA A 502 2.80 -10.31 30.32
C ALA A 502 4.00 -9.68 31.08
N GLU A 503 4.48 -8.51 30.61
CA GLU A 503 5.59 -7.79 31.26
C GLU A 503 5.16 -6.79 32.35
N SER A 504 3.86 -6.60 32.53
CA SER A 504 3.31 -5.65 33.51
C SER A 504 2.76 -6.29 34.78
N LEU A 505 3.07 -7.57 35.05
CA LEU A 505 2.83 -8.19 36.37
C LEU A 505 4.12 -8.13 37.20
N PRO A 506 4.07 -7.52 38.40
CA PRO A 506 5.24 -7.32 39.27
C PRO A 506 5.77 -8.63 39.83
#